data_f0b4dafbbe9d8a8151e9d05e6d97d249
#
_entry.id   f0b4dafbbe9d8a8151e9d05e6d97d249
#
_cell.length_a   1.000
_cell.length_b   1.000
_cell.length_c   1.000
_cell.angle_alpha   90.00
_cell.angle_beta   90.00
_cell.angle_gamma   90.00
#
_symmetry.space_group_name_H-M   'P 1'
#
loop_
_entity.id
_entity.type
_entity.pdbx_description
1 polymer ?
#
loop_
_entity_poly.entity_id
_entity_poly.type
_entity_poly.pdbx_seq_one_letter_code
_entity_poly.pdbx_strand_id
1 'polypeptide(L)'
;MNYYTATFPFKGDFHFVTFNSDMLANNAVMKDDFDDYEFSHKGQHFDEKIWHEGKEYSVNFNFSDVSKFNVYDEEDSLVEKEIPFLVLKVENDNGEIIYNIVDNI
;
A
#
# COMPACT_ATOMS: atom_id res chain seq x y z
N MET A 1 -1.20 -17.26 3.87
CA MET A 1 -1.08 -15.81 3.68
C MET A 1 -0.44 -15.53 2.34
N ASN A 2 -0.92 -14.55 1.62
CA ASN A 2 -0.33 -14.15 0.35
C ASN A 2 0.44 -12.84 0.51
N TYR A 3 1.52 -12.72 -0.26
CA TYR A 3 2.39 -11.55 -0.24
C TYR A 3 2.36 -10.90 -1.62
N TYR A 4 2.01 -9.62 -1.64
CA TYR A 4 1.80 -8.83 -2.86
C TYR A 4 2.96 -7.89 -3.07
N THR A 5 3.45 -7.83 -4.32
CA THR A 5 4.38 -6.79 -4.74
C THR A 5 3.64 -5.86 -5.68
N ALA A 6 3.61 -4.58 -5.36
CA ALA A 6 2.86 -3.59 -6.11
C ALA A 6 3.72 -2.40 -6.49
N THR A 7 3.33 -1.72 -7.55
CA THR A 7 3.97 -0.48 -7.99
C THR A 7 2.94 0.62 -8.13
N PHE A 8 3.37 1.85 -7.94
CA PHE A 8 2.52 3.03 -8.08
C PHE A 8 3.37 4.25 -8.45
N PRO A 9 2.80 5.23 -9.15
CA PRO A 9 3.51 6.45 -9.50
C PRO A 9 3.46 7.45 -8.34
N PHE A 10 4.58 8.11 -8.08
CA PHE A 10 4.65 9.17 -7.08
C PHE A 10 5.77 10.12 -7.48
N LYS A 11 5.45 11.41 -7.61
CA LYS A 11 6.40 12.47 -7.98
C LYS A 11 7.20 12.15 -9.24
N GLY A 12 6.54 11.57 -10.23
CA GLY A 12 7.16 11.31 -11.53
C GLY A 12 7.95 10.02 -11.63
N ASP A 13 8.07 9.26 -10.55
CA ASP A 13 8.77 7.97 -10.52
C ASP A 13 7.85 6.86 -10.09
N PHE A 14 8.17 5.63 -10.50
CA PHE A 14 7.48 4.45 -10.00
C PHE A 14 8.18 3.96 -8.74
N HIS A 15 7.39 3.66 -7.73
CA HIS A 15 7.87 3.10 -6.47
C HIS A 15 7.27 1.71 -6.28
N PHE A 16 7.94 0.88 -5.46
CA PHE A 16 7.53 -0.50 -5.23
C PHE A 16 7.37 -0.73 -3.74
N VAL A 17 6.32 -1.44 -3.37
CA VAL A 17 6.04 -1.79 -1.98
C VAL A 17 5.55 -3.23 -1.93
N THR A 18 5.63 -3.83 -0.74
CA THR A 18 5.10 -5.17 -0.49
C THR A 18 4.12 -5.09 0.69
N PHE A 19 3.07 -5.90 0.60
CA PHE A 19 2.10 -6.03 1.69
C PHE A 19 1.51 -7.45 1.64
N ASN A 20 0.82 -7.84 2.70
CA ASN A 20 0.23 -9.17 2.76
C ASN A 20 -1.29 -9.11 2.91
N SER A 21 -1.93 -10.28 2.78
CA SER A 21 -3.39 -10.38 2.82
C SER A 21 -3.99 -9.97 4.16
N ASP A 22 -3.27 -10.15 5.26
CA ASP A 22 -3.74 -9.72 6.58
C ASP A 22 -3.83 -8.20 6.68
N MET A 23 -2.87 -7.51 6.10
CA MET A 23 -2.87 -6.04 6.06
C MET A 23 -4.09 -5.51 5.30
N LEU A 24 -4.42 -6.15 4.19
CA LEU A 24 -5.62 -5.80 3.41
C LEU A 24 -6.90 -6.02 4.21
N ALA A 25 -7.01 -7.19 4.85
CA ALA A 25 -8.20 -7.54 5.63
C ALA A 25 -8.38 -6.60 6.80
N ASN A 26 -7.30 -6.31 7.53
CA ASN A 26 -7.36 -5.41 8.68
C ASN A 26 -7.76 -3.99 8.27
N ASN A 27 -7.24 -3.52 7.16
CA ASN A 27 -7.60 -2.18 6.69
C ASN A 27 -9.09 -2.10 6.31
N ALA A 28 -9.62 -3.13 5.68
CA ALA A 28 -11.03 -3.18 5.30
C ALA A 28 -11.93 -3.18 6.53
N VAL A 29 -11.58 -3.94 7.55
CA VAL A 29 -12.34 -3.97 8.82
C VAL A 29 -12.33 -2.59 9.47
N MET A 30 -11.18 -1.95 9.54
CA MET A 30 -11.07 -0.63 10.17
C MET A 30 -11.91 0.41 9.43
N LYS A 31 -11.92 0.33 8.11
CA LYS A 31 -12.73 1.24 7.30
C LYS A 31 -14.22 1.11 7.63
N ASP A 32 -14.71 -0.12 7.76
CA ASP A 32 -16.12 -0.36 8.03
C ASP A 32 -16.54 0.10 9.42
N ASP A 33 -15.64 -0.04 10.39
CA ASP A 33 -15.96 0.25 11.78
C ASP A 33 -15.68 1.70 12.18
N PHE A 34 -14.74 2.36 11.54
CA PHE A 34 -14.21 3.64 12.03
C PHE A 34 -13.86 4.60 10.91
N ASP A 35 -14.86 5.12 10.23
CA ASP A 35 -14.64 6.07 9.12
C ASP A 35 -13.84 7.31 9.55
N ASP A 36 -14.02 7.76 10.79
CA ASP A 36 -13.36 8.96 11.30
C ASP A 36 -11.95 8.71 11.81
N TYR A 37 -11.48 7.46 11.77
CA TYR A 37 -10.20 7.08 12.34
C TYR A 37 -9.07 6.96 11.34
N GLU A 38 -9.29 7.43 10.13
CA GLU A 38 -8.30 7.32 9.05
C GLU A 38 -6.91 7.74 9.49
N PHE A 39 -6.80 8.91 10.09
CA PHE A 39 -5.50 9.45 10.52
C PHE A 39 -4.95 8.77 11.76
N SER A 40 -5.83 8.37 12.66
CA SER A 40 -5.42 7.72 13.90
C SER A 40 -4.87 6.32 13.69
N HIS A 41 -5.27 5.69 12.61
CA HIS A 41 -4.91 4.30 12.33
C HIS A 41 -3.92 4.16 11.16
N LYS A 42 -3.41 5.27 10.66
CA LYS A 42 -2.37 5.26 9.64
C LYS A 42 -1.18 4.46 10.15
N GLY A 43 -0.65 3.57 9.33
CA GLY A 43 0.53 2.79 9.66
C GLY A 43 0.29 1.56 10.53
N GLN A 44 -0.90 1.37 11.05
CA GLN A 44 -1.19 0.22 11.90
C GLN A 44 -1.34 -1.08 11.12
N HIS A 45 -1.77 -1.01 9.89
CA HIS A 45 -2.06 -2.18 9.07
C HIS A 45 -1.11 -2.34 7.90
N PHE A 46 -0.58 -1.23 7.43
CA PHE A 46 0.39 -1.18 6.35
C PHE A 46 1.08 0.17 6.47
N ASP A 47 2.39 0.15 6.51
CA ASP A 47 3.18 1.38 6.63
C ASP A 47 4.55 1.11 6.01
N GLU A 48 4.58 1.11 4.70
CA GLU A 48 5.81 0.87 3.96
C GLU A 48 6.52 2.19 3.69
N LYS A 49 7.85 2.18 3.73
CA LYS A 49 8.64 3.37 3.49
C LYS A 49 9.15 3.40 2.06
N ILE A 50 9.11 4.57 1.46
CA ILE A 50 9.73 4.82 0.16
C ILE A 50 10.61 6.06 0.26
N TRP A 51 11.53 6.19 -0.67
CA TRP A 51 12.46 7.31 -0.73
C TRP A 51 12.36 7.99 -2.09
N HIS A 52 12.28 9.32 -2.07
CA HIS A 52 12.25 10.10 -3.30
C HIS A 52 13.11 11.33 -3.10
N GLU A 53 14.15 11.47 -3.93
CA GLU A 53 15.12 12.58 -3.86
C GLU A 53 15.67 12.78 -2.46
N GLY A 54 16.01 11.67 -1.80
CA GLY A 54 16.62 11.69 -0.48
C GLY A 54 15.64 11.93 0.68
N LYS A 55 14.35 12.05 0.40
CA LYS A 55 13.33 12.23 1.43
C LYS A 55 12.55 10.94 1.64
N GLU A 56 12.23 10.67 2.90
CA GLU A 56 11.44 9.50 3.29
C GLU A 56 9.96 9.84 3.29
N TYR A 57 9.17 8.90 2.79
CA TYR A 57 7.71 8.99 2.79
C TYR A 57 7.13 7.66 3.28
N SER A 58 5.96 7.72 3.89
CA SER A 58 5.22 6.55 4.33
C SER A 58 4.05 6.29 3.39
N VAL A 59 3.85 5.03 3.02
CA VAL A 59 2.77 4.61 2.14
C VAL A 59 1.79 3.78 2.92
N ASN A 60 0.51 4.11 2.82
CA ASN A 60 -0.57 3.36 3.45
C ASN A 60 -1.72 3.17 2.48
N PHE A 61 -2.59 2.21 2.77
CA PHE A 61 -3.83 2.07 2.00
C PHE A 61 -4.69 3.31 2.21
N ASN A 62 -5.37 3.71 1.14
CA ASN A 62 -6.42 4.71 1.26
C ASN A 62 -7.53 4.10 2.11
N PHE A 63 -7.99 4.81 3.12
CA PHE A 63 -8.96 4.29 4.08
C PHE A 63 -10.31 3.98 3.42
N SER A 64 -10.69 4.75 2.41
CA SER A 64 -11.96 4.56 1.71
C SER A 64 -11.90 3.52 0.60
N ASP A 65 -10.69 3.22 0.09
CA ASP A 65 -10.51 2.36 -1.06
C ASP A 65 -9.17 1.64 -0.98
N VAL A 66 -9.19 0.36 -0.63
CA VAL A 66 -7.98 -0.44 -0.44
C VAL A 66 -7.24 -0.76 -1.75
N SER A 67 -7.78 -0.34 -2.89
CA SER A 67 -7.07 -0.47 -4.17
C SER A 67 -6.17 0.72 -4.47
N LYS A 68 -6.09 1.67 -3.54
CA LYS A 68 -5.33 2.90 -3.69
C LYS A 68 -4.47 3.16 -2.47
N PHE A 69 -3.40 3.93 -2.67
CA PHE A 69 -2.49 4.32 -1.59
C PHE A 69 -2.62 5.80 -1.27
N ASN A 70 -2.27 6.13 -0.03
CA ASN A 70 -1.99 7.49 0.40
C ASN A 70 -0.52 7.57 0.77
N VAL A 71 0.10 8.72 0.51
CA VAL A 71 1.51 8.94 0.84
C VAL A 71 1.62 10.11 1.81
N TYR A 72 2.38 9.90 2.88
CA TYR A 72 2.61 10.88 3.97
C TYR A 72 4.09 11.22 4.05
N ASP A 73 4.40 12.44 4.46
CA ASP A 73 5.79 12.85 4.69
C ASP A 73 6.27 12.45 6.09
N GLU A 74 7.49 12.85 6.47
CA GLU A 74 8.07 12.52 7.77
C GLU A 74 7.32 13.14 8.95
N GLU A 75 6.54 14.17 8.69
CA GLU A 75 5.74 14.85 9.72
C GLU A 75 4.31 14.32 9.77
N ASP A 76 4.06 13.18 9.10
CA ASP A 76 2.74 12.56 8.99
C ASP A 76 1.70 13.43 8.30
N SER A 77 2.14 14.35 7.47
CA SER A 77 1.24 15.16 6.65
C SER A 77 0.95 14.44 5.34
N LEU A 78 -0.31 14.43 4.93
CA LEU A 78 -0.73 13.84 3.68
C LEU A 78 -0.15 14.62 2.50
N VAL A 79 0.64 13.96 1.67
CA VAL A 79 1.28 14.55 0.50
C VAL A 79 0.46 14.29 -0.75
N GLU A 80 0.02 13.05 -0.93
CA GLU A 80 -0.77 12.65 -2.08
C GLU A 80 -1.71 11.53 -1.68
N LYS A 81 -2.94 11.54 -2.20
CA LYS A 81 -3.96 10.56 -1.84
C LYS A 81 -4.55 9.90 -3.08
N GLU A 82 -5.18 8.75 -2.84
CA GLU A 82 -5.95 8.03 -3.85
C GLU A 82 -5.10 7.68 -5.09
N ILE A 83 -3.88 7.23 -4.85
CA ILE A 83 -2.98 6.79 -5.90
C ILE A 83 -3.29 5.33 -6.22
N PRO A 84 -3.77 5.01 -7.43
CA PRO A 84 -4.00 3.62 -7.79
C PRO A 84 -2.69 2.87 -7.90
N PHE A 85 -2.66 1.63 -7.42
CA PHE A 85 -1.49 0.79 -7.52
C PHE A 85 -1.78 -0.45 -8.36
N LEU A 86 -0.72 -1.02 -8.92
CA LEU A 86 -0.79 -2.20 -9.76
C LEU A 86 -0.05 -3.34 -9.06
N VAL A 87 -0.73 -4.45 -8.84
CA VAL A 87 -0.09 -5.65 -8.30
C VAL A 87 0.70 -6.33 -9.40
N LEU A 88 1.99 -6.49 -9.18
CA LEU A 88 2.90 -7.10 -10.14
C LEU A 88 3.04 -8.60 -9.93
N LYS A 89 3.02 -9.03 -8.67
CA LYS A 89 3.32 -10.40 -8.31
C LYS A 89 2.65 -10.74 -6.98
N VAL A 90 2.20 -11.98 -6.84
CA VAL A 90 1.69 -12.51 -5.59
C VAL A 90 2.40 -13.84 -5.31
N GLU A 91 2.91 -13.98 -4.09
CA GLU A 91 3.54 -15.22 -3.61
C GLU A 91 2.75 -15.79 -2.45
N ASN A 92 2.74 -17.12 -2.33
CA ASN A 92 2.13 -17.77 -1.16
C ASN A 92 3.16 -17.96 -0.05
N ASP A 93 2.77 -18.61 1.06
CA ASP A 93 3.64 -18.84 2.21
C ASP A 93 4.87 -19.69 1.89
N ASN A 94 4.82 -20.48 0.84
CA ASN A 94 5.92 -21.35 0.42
C ASN A 94 6.88 -20.65 -0.55
N GLY A 95 6.62 -19.37 -0.86
CA GLY A 95 7.42 -18.61 -1.81
C GLY A 95 7.09 -18.91 -3.27
N GLU A 96 6.00 -19.64 -3.52
CA GLU A 96 5.56 -19.92 -4.86
C GLU A 96 4.83 -18.72 -5.45
N ILE A 97 5.15 -18.38 -6.69
CA ILE A 97 4.47 -17.29 -7.39
C ILE A 97 3.14 -17.81 -7.90
N ILE A 98 2.04 -17.30 -7.36
CA ILE A 98 0.68 -17.69 -7.76
C ILE A 98 0.05 -16.70 -8.71
N TYR A 99 0.66 -15.54 -8.90
CA TYR A 99 0.26 -14.53 -9.87
C TYR A 99 1.47 -13.75 -10.31
N ASN A 100 1.61 -13.53 -11.60
CA ASN A 100 2.66 -12.66 -12.15
C ASN A 100 2.05 -11.90 -13.31
N ILE A 101 2.14 -10.58 -13.28
CA ILE A 101 1.53 -9.72 -14.30
C ILE A 101 2.09 -10.02 -15.70
N VAL A 102 3.36 -10.42 -15.79
CA VAL A 102 3.99 -10.74 -17.09
C VAL A 102 3.28 -11.88 -17.80
N ASP A 103 2.74 -12.82 -17.04
CA ASP A 103 2.03 -13.98 -17.58
C ASP A 103 0.62 -13.64 -18.06
N ASN A 104 0.15 -12.42 -17.80
CA ASN A 104 -1.20 -11.98 -18.10
C ASN A 104 -1.26 -10.79 -19.07
N ILE A 105 -0.13 -10.46 -19.67
CA ILE A 105 -0.05 -9.39 -20.66
C ILE A 105 -0.32 -9.93 -22.06
#